data_568a7dba08856e8646435adb21beba53
#
_entry.id   568a7dba08856e8646435adb21beba53
#
_cell.length_a   1.000
_cell.length_b   1.000
_cell.length_c   1.000
_cell.angle_alpha   90.00
_cell.angle_beta   90.00
_cell.angle_gamma   90.00
#
_symmetry.space_group_name_H-M   'P 1'
#
loop_
_entity.id
_entity.type
_entity.pdbx_description
1 polymer ?
#
loop_
_entity_poly.entity_id
_entity_poly.type
_entity_poly.pdbx_seq_one_letter_code
_entity_poly.pdbx_strand_id
1 'polypeptide(L)'
;MYASRFYDQLNSEGWNKTGVMVLNHDADSNKKNKSLLEKRSDGLIFKNLNEKEVSSKTGIELNYRGLLYEDAGYIFPKEICKALINSPNINLFTSAKIEKLKINEGLASFKIDKEIHEYEYICLCTGSDTDSLIDLDGFSKKRGQVSHIESNEILNNIKLPICAKGYLSPKKGDVHIVGSSYSNLEHLKLNEEEHLNNLEKLKIITKQPTSVNSGKAGFRAVAKDHMPIVGQINGVFLNTCHGSRASVSAPISAEIIASLIMGTAPPLEERELKALSPLRFN
;
A
#
# COMPACT_ATOMS: atom_id res chain seq x y z
N MET A 1 8.43 2.54 10.27
CA MET A 1 8.18 3.12 11.61
C MET A 1 7.18 4.28 11.60
N TYR A 2 7.24 5.26 10.69
CA TYR A 2 6.25 6.35 10.66
C TYR A 2 4.81 5.83 10.50
N ALA A 3 4.54 5.02 9.48
CA ALA A 3 3.20 4.49 9.22
C ALA A 3 2.61 3.69 10.40
N SER A 4 3.40 2.85 11.06
CA SER A 4 2.92 2.10 12.25
C SER A 4 2.50 3.04 13.36
N ARG A 5 3.30 4.07 13.65
CA ARG A 5 2.96 5.09 14.66
C ARG A 5 1.71 5.86 14.29
N PHE A 6 1.58 6.24 13.02
CA PHE A 6 0.37 6.90 12.51
C PHE A 6 -0.88 6.05 12.76
N TYR A 7 -0.82 4.75 12.42
CA TYR A 7 -1.95 3.85 12.64
C TYR A 7 -2.21 3.56 14.12
N ASP A 8 -1.17 3.46 14.95
CA ASP A 8 -1.30 3.34 16.41
C ASP A 8 -2.04 4.56 16.99
N GLN A 9 -1.71 5.79 16.54
CA GLN A 9 -2.36 7.03 16.96
C GLN A 9 -3.79 7.17 16.45
N LEU A 10 -4.07 6.69 15.22
CA LEU A 10 -5.41 6.71 14.65
C LEU A 10 -6.40 5.85 15.47
N ASN A 11 -5.90 4.86 16.21
CA ASN A 11 -6.64 3.96 17.09
C ASN A 11 -7.91 3.37 16.42
N SER A 12 -7.76 2.91 15.18
CA SER A 12 -8.84 2.35 14.36
C SER A 12 -8.84 0.83 14.41
N GLU A 13 -10.03 0.24 14.45
CA GLU A 13 -10.22 -1.21 14.26
C GLU A 13 -9.68 -1.73 12.91
N GLY A 14 -9.40 -0.81 11.99
CA GLY A 14 -8.76 -1.12 10.71
C GLY A 14 -7.26 -1.43 10.80
N TRP A 15 -6.60 -1.18 11.93
CA TRP A 15 -5.18 -1.45 12.15
C TRP A 15 -4.97 -2.66 13.06
N ASN A 16 -4.16 -3.61 12.60
CA ASN A 16 -3.82 -4.82 13.34
C ASN A 16 -2.30 -4.95 13.46
N LYS A 17 -1.75 -4.54 14.60
CA LYS A 17 -0.32 -4.61 14.92
C LYS A 17 0.06 -6.02 15.37
N THR A 18 0.22 -6.91 14.41
CA THR A 18 0.53 -8.33 14.64
C THR A 18 2.00 -8.68 14.41
N GLY A 19 2.77 -7.76 13.86
CA GLY A 19 4.02 -8.05 13.16
C GLY A 19 3.77 -8.51 11.73
N VAL A 20 4.86 -8.59 10.96
CA VAL A 20 4.89 -9.15 9.59
C VAL A 20 6.10 -10.05 9.46
N MET A 21 5.92 -11.29 8.99
CA MET A 21 6.99 -12.24 8.70
C MET A 21 7.39 -12.17 7.23
N VAL A 22 8.67 -11.97 6.95
CA VAL A 22 9.25 -12.04 5.60
C VAL A 22 10.17 -13.26 5.53
N LEU A 23 9.79 -14.26 4.72
CA LEU A 23 10.50 -15.54 4.63
C LEU A 23 11.74 -15.46 3.74
N ASN A 24 12.78 -16.18 4.12
CA ASN A 24 13.96 -16.46 3.29
C ASN A 24 13.71 -17.73 2.46
N HIS A 25 12.93 -17.61 1.38
CA HIS A 25 12.39 -18.75 0.66
C HIS A 25 13.21 -19.14 -0.59
N ASP A 26 14.14 -18.29 -1.04
CA ASP A 26 15.02 -18.53 -2.18
C ASP A 26 16.37 -17.80 -2.01
N ALA A 27 17.28 -17.97 -2.98
CA ALA A 27 18.61 -17.36 -2.95
C ALA A 27 18.56 -15.82 -2.96
N ASP A 28 17.61 -15.21 -3.69
CA ASP A 28 17.49 -13.76 -3.80
C ASP A 28 16.96 -13.16 -2.50
N SER A 29 15.95 -13.75 -1.88
CA SER A 29 15.44 -13.33 -0.57
C SER A 29 16.49 -13.49 0.53
N ASN A 30 17.28 -14.57 0.50
CA ASN A 30 18.40 -14.77 1.40
C ASN A 30 19.47 -13.69 1.26
N LYS A 31 19.88 -13.37 0.03
CA LYS A 31 20.87 -12.32 -0.26
C LYS A 31 20.37 -10.94 0.20
N LYS A 32 19.13 -10.63 -0.11
CA LYS A 32 18.48 -9.37 0.29
C LYS A 32 18.41 -9.24 1.81
N ASN A 33 17.95 -10.26 2.50
CA ASN A 33 17.81 -10.24 3.96
C ASN A 33 19.18 -10.20 4.66
N LYS A 34 20.19 -10.88 4.13
CA LYS A 34 21.56 -10.77 4.62
C LYS A 34 22.10 -9.34 4.49
N SER A 35 21.90 -8.68 3.33
CA SER A 35 22.29 -7.28 3.15
C SER A 35 21.53 -6.31 4.08
N LEU A 36 20.28 -6.58 4.40
CA LEU A 36 19.52 -5.79 5.39
C LEU A 36 20.09 -5.97 6.80
N LEU A 37 20.44 -7.18 7.19
CA LEU A 37 21.07 -7.49 8.49
C LEU A 37 22.42 -6.80 8.63
N GLU A 38 23.24 -6.78 7.59
CA GLU A 38 24.54 -6.10 7.58
C GLU A 38 24.41 -4.57 7.72
N LYS A 39 23.39 -3.98 7.10
CA LYS A 39 23.14 -2.52 7.12
C LYS A 39 22.45 -2.05 8.40
N ARG A 40 21.74 -2.91 9.10
CA ARG A 40 20.90 -2.63 10.27
C ARG A 40 21.11 -3.69 11.34
N SER A 41 22.32 -3.74 11.89
CA SER A 41 22.70 -4.68 12.96
C SER A 41 22.12 -4.33 14.33
N ASP A 42 21.48 -3.16 14.46
CA ASP A 42 20.93 -2.65 15.72
C ASP A 42 19.67 -3.38 16.22
N GLY A 43 19.09 -4.28 15.40
CA GLY A 43 17.89 -5.06 15.76
C GLY A 43 16.61 -4.25 15.99
N LEU A 44 16.65 -2.93 15.80
CA LEU A 44 15.55 -2.02 16.12
C LEU A 44 14.35 -2.11 15.17
N ILE A 45 14.52 -2.67 13.98
CA ILE A 45 13.47 -2.68 12.94
C ILE A 45 12.90 -4.08 12.73
N PHE A 46 13.75 -5.11 12.82
CA PHE A 46 13.35 -6.50 12.60
C PHE A 46 14.22 -7.46 13.39
N LYS A 47 13.68 -8.66 13.67
CA LYS A 47 14.38 -9.78 14.29
C LYS A 47 14.64 -10.85 13.24
N ASN A 48 15.86 -11.39 13.20
CA ASN A 48 16.21 -12.53 12.38
C ASN A 48 15.88 -13.82 13.14
N LEU A 49 14.94 -14.60 12.61
CA LEU A 49 14.41 -15.80 13.26
C LEU A 49 14.82 -17.07 12.52
N ASN A 50 15.09 -18.13 13.27
CA ASN A 50 15.27 -19.47 12.73
C ASN A 50 13.90 -20.14 12.40
N GLU A 51 13.91 -21.32 11.82
CA GLU A 51 12.74 -22.03 11.31
C GLU A 51 11.71 -22.36 12.41
N LYS A 52 12.21 -22.73 13.60
CA LYS A 52 11.35 -23.04 14.77
C LYS A 52 10.67 -21.77 15.31
N GLU A 53 11.42 -20.68 15.39
CA GLU A 53 10.91 -19.39 15.83
C GLU A 53 9.90 -18.82 14.82
N VAL A 54 10.17 -18.94 13.50
CA VAL A 54 9.26 -18.55 12.43
C VAL A 54 7.95 -19.32 12.55
N SER A 55 8.00 -20.66 12.68
CA SER A 55 6.80 -21.50 12.85
C SER A 55 6.01 -21.14 14.10
N SER A 56 6.67 -20.92 15.23
CA SER A 56 6.03 -20.50 16.47
C SER A 56 5.32 -19.13 16.35
N LYS A 57 5.95 -18.16 15.68
CA LYS A 57 5.41 -16.81 15.49
C LYS A 57 4.27 -16.78 14.47
N THR A 58 4.40 -17.50 13.38
CA THR A 58 3.38 -17.53 12.33
C THR A 58 2.15 -18.36 12.70
N GLY A 59 2.33 -19.37 13.57
CA GLY A 59 1.30 -20.32 13.97
C GLY A 59 1.14 -21.52 13.06
N ILE A 60 1.96 -21.64 12.03
CA ILE A 60 2.00 -22.79 11.10
C ILE A 60 3.44 -23.27 10.92
N GLU A 61 3.62 -24.56 10.59
CA GLU A 61 4.93 -25.14 10.35
C GLU A 61 5.53 -24.60 9.05
N LEU A 62 6.72 -24.03 9.14
CA LEU A 62 7.47 -23.45 8.02
C LEU A 62 8.96 -23.82 8.15
N ASN A 63 9.52 -24.35 7.06
CA ASN A 63 10.93 -24.76 6.99
C ASN A 63 11.81 -23.64 6.41
N TYR A 64 11.53 -22.40 6.80
CA TYR A 64 12.25 -21.20 6.36
C TYR A 64 12.65 -20.32 7.53
N ARG A 65 13.84 -19.76 7.45
CA ARG A 65 14.23 -18.61 8.29
C ARG A 65 13.48 -17.37 7.81
N GLY A 66 13.43 -16.33 8.63
CA GLY A 66 12.72 -15.10 8.23
C GLY A 66 13.10 -13.89 9.07
N LEU A 67 12.67 -12.74 8.58
CA LEU A 67 12.73 -11.47 9.30
C LEU A 67 11.35 -11.14 9.84
N LEU A 68 11.25 -10.97 11.16
CA LEU A 68 10.04 -10.50 11.82
C LEU A 68 10.13 -9.00 12.04
N TYR A 69 9.21 -8.24 11.46
CA TYR A 69 8.99 -6.81 11.68
C TYR A 69 7.92 -6.65 12.77
N GLU A 70 8.31 -6.56 14.04
CA GLU A 70 7.37 -6.60 15.18
C GLU A 70 6.43 -5.40 15.22
N ASP A 71 6.90 -4.21 14.86
CA ASP A 71 6.10 -2.99 14.81
C ASP A 71 5.25 -2.84 13.55
N ALA A 72 5.27 -3.83 12.66
CA ALA A 72 4.43 -3.88 11.48
C ALA A 72 3.11 -4.62 11.77
N GLY A 73 2.27 -4.69 10.75
CA GLY A 73 0.99 -5.36 10.82
C GLY A 73 0.27 -5.29 9.48
N TYR A 74 -1.04 -5.38 9.52
CA TYR A 74 -1.88 -5.22 8.34
C TYR A 74 -3.05 -4.28 8.60
N ILE A 75 -3.57 -3.71 7.53
CA ILE A 75 -4.70 -2.78 7.61
C ILE A 75 -5.90 -3.33 6.84
N PHE A 76 -7.08 -2.92 7.28
CA PHE A 76 -8.31 -2.94 6.49
C PHE A 76 -8.53 -1.55 5.90
N PRO A 77 -8.15 -1.29 4.63
CA PRO A 77 -8.11 0.07 4.09
C PRO A 77 -9.44 0.82 4.21
N LYS A 78 -10.56 0.12 4.02
CA LYS A 78 -11.89 0.71 4.15
C LYS A 78 -12.17 1.25 5.56
N GLU A 79 -11.77 0.51 6.60
CA GLU A 79 -11.97 0.93 7.99
C GLU A 79 -11.02 2.07 8.38
N ILE A 80 -9.79 2.04 7.87
CA ILE A 80 -8.84 3.18 8.02
C ILE A 80 -9.40 4.43 7.37
N CYS A 81 -9.90 4.35 6.12
CA CYS A 81 -10.51 5.50 5.45
C CYS A 81 -11.72 6.03 6.22
N LYS A 82 -12.60 5.16 6.73
CA LYS A 82 -13.74 5.59 7.56
C LYS A 82 -13.28 6.34 8.81
N ALA A 83 -12.26 5.84 9.50
CA ALA A 83 -11.73 6.50 10.69
C ALA A 83 -11.15 7.88 10.37
N LEU A 84 -10.42 8.00 9.25
CA LEU A 84 -9.78 9.25 8.82
C LEU A 84 -10.80 10.33 8.44
N ILE A 85 -11.90 9.96 7.76
CA ILE A 85 -12.93 10.93 7.33
C ILE A 85 -13.97 11.25 8.43
N ASN A 86 -13.94 10.54 9.56
CA ASN A 86 -14.82 10.79 10.69
C ASN A 86 -14.34 11.99 11.52
N SER A 87 -14.42 13.17 10.94
CA SER A 87 -14.02 14.43 11.57
C SER A 87 -15.02 15.53 11.23
N PRO A 88 -15.40 16.41 12.18
CA PRO A 88 -16.32 17.52 11.91
C PRO A 88 -15.78 18.54 10.90
N ASN A 89 -14.47 18.53 10.66
CA ASN A 89 -13.81 19.43 9.72
C ASN A 89 -13.70 18.86 8.30
N ILE A 90 -14.27 17.68 8.05
CA ILE A 90 -14.23 17.03 6.74
C ILE A 90 -15.65 16.89 6.18
N ASN A 91 -15.90 17.49 5.03
CA ASN A 91 -17.11 17.29 4.26
C ASN A 91 -16.85 16.24 3.16
N LEU A 92 -17.52 15.10 3.25
CA LEU A 92 -17.39 14.01 2.29
C LEU A 92 -18.47 14.10 1.22
N PHE A 93 -18.08 14.24 -0.03
CA PHE A 93 -18.96 14.14 -1.19
C PHE A 93 -18.70 12.80 -1.90
N THR A 94 -19.67 11.93 -1.90
CA THR A 94 -19.63 10.64 -2.61
C THR A 94 -20.35 10.74 -3.95
N SER A 95 -20.01 9.85 -4.90
CA SER A 95 -20.59 9.84 -6.25
C SER A 95 -20.37 11.16 -7.03
N ALA A 96 -19.40 11.96 -6.60
CA ALA A 96 -19.05 13.24 -7.21
C ALA A 96 -17.83 13.05 -8.13
N LYS A 97 -18.04 13.00 -9.44
CA LYS A 97 -16.97 12.91 -10.42
C LYS A 97 -16.45 14.30 -10.75
N ILE A 98 -15.18 14.54 -10.47
CA ILE A 98 -14.49 15.78 -10.83
C ILE A 98 -14.16 15.77 -12.32
N GLU A 99 -14.50 16.86 -13.00
CA GLU A 99 -14.21 17.08 -14.42
C GLU A 99 -13.60 18.47 -14.62
N LYS A 100 -12.82 18.61 -15.71
CA LYS A 100 -12.30 19.92 -16.18
C LYS A 100 -11.55 20.72 -15.11
N LEU A 101 -10.61 20.07 -14.43
CA LEU A 101 -9.70 20.77 -13.53
C LEU A 101 -8.96 21.89 -14.27
N LYS A 102 -9.01 23.10 -13.72
CA LYS A 102 -8.30 24.27 -14.21
C LYS A 102 -7.61 24.99 -13.05
N ILE A 103 -6.46 25.55 -13.31
CA ILE A 103 -5.71 26.36 -12.35
C ILE A 103 -5.55 27.75 -12.96
N ASN A 104 -6.11 28.76 -12.32
CA ASN A 104 -6.04 30.15 -12.75
C ASN A 104 -5.69 31.02 -11.54
N GLU A 105 -4.64 31.82 -11.64
CA GLU A 105 -4.28 32.86 -10.65
C GLU A 105 -4.23 32.35 -9.19
N GLY A 106 -3.78 31.09 -8.99
CA GLY A 106 -3.67 30.49 -7.65
C GLY A 106 -4.94 29.81 -7.13
N LEU A 107 -6.05 29.88 -7.88
CA LEU A 107 -7.28 29.15 -7.57
C LEU A 107 -7.41 27.91 -8.44
N ALA A 108 -7.77 26.81 -7.82
CA ALA A 108 -8.12 25.57 -8.52
C ALA A 108 -9.65 25.50 -8.69
N SER A 109 -10.12 25.34 -9.92
CA SER A 109 -11.53 25.16 -10.24
C SER A 109 -11.77 23.83 -10.97
N PHE A 110 -12.90 23.22 -10.70
CA PHE A 110 -13.33 21.99 -11.33
C PHE A 110 -14.85 21.91 -11.38
N LYS A 111 -15.38 20.95 -12.18
CA LYS A 111 -16.83 20.74 -12.27
C LYS A 111 -17.24 19.45 -11.59
N ILE A 112 -18.36 19.50 -10.87
CA ILE A 112 -19.16 18.37 -10.41
C ILE A 112 -20.58 18.61 -10.91
N ASP A 113 -21.16 17.68 -11.69
CA ASP A 113 -22.57 17.76 -12.16
C ASP A 113 -22.96 19.10 -12.80
N LYS A 114 -22.06 19.74 -13.56
CA LYS A 114 -22.19 21.05 -14.22
C LYS A 114 -21.95 22.26 -13.31
N GLU A 115 -21.87 22.12 -12.00
CA GLU A 115 -21.51 23.20 -11.07
C GLU A 115 -20.00 23.39 -10.99
N ILE A 116 -19.57 24.64 -10.92
CA ILE A 116 -18.16 24.99 -10.77
C ILE A 116 -17.87 25.17 -9.27
N HIS A 117 -16.83 24.48 -8.83
CA HIS A 117 -16.29 24.59 -7.48
C HIS A 117 -14.89 25.18 -7.54
N GLU A 118 -14.58 26.12 -6.64
CA GLU A 118 -13.29 26.81 -6.57
C GLU A 118 -12.70 26.68 -5.17
N TYR A 119 -11.41 26.39 -5.12
CA TYR A 119 -10.66 26.24 -3.87
C TYR A 119 -9.27 26.84 -4.00
N GLU A 120 -8.77 27.39 -2.91
CA GLU A 120 -7.39 27.89 -2.81
C GLU A 120 -6.36 26.77 -2.94
N TYR A 121 -6.65 25.62 -2.38
CA TYR A 121 -5.80 24.45 -2.45
C TYR A 121 -6.56 23.23 -2.95
N ILE A 122 -5.94 22.45 -3.83
CA ILE A 122 -6.43 21.15 -4.24
C ILE A 122 -5.33 20.12 -4.14
N CYS A 123 -5.65 18.95 -3.57
CA CYS A 123 -4.75 17.81 -3.51
C CYS A 123 -5.35 16.62 -4.26
N LEU A 124 -4.69 16.18 -5.32
CA LEU A 124 -5.11 15.01 -6.09
C LEU A 124 -4.53 13.74 -5.48
N CYS A 125 -5.42 12.93 -4.88
CA CYS A 125 -5.14 11.60 -4.34
C CYS A 125 -5.87 10.52 -5.14
N THR A 126 -6.05 10.73 -6.44
CA THR A 126 -6.95 9.98 -7.33
C THR A 126 -6.37 8.65 -7.83
N GLY A 127 -5.19 8.26 -7.34
CA GLY A 127 -4.57 6.97 -7.65
C GLY A 127 -4.42 6.75 -9.16
N SER A 128 -5.02 5.68 -9.68
CA SER A 128 -4.95 5.36 -11.11
C SER A 128 -5.64 6.35 -12.04
N ASP A 129 -6.47 7.23 -11.51
CA ASP A 129 -7.25 8.18 -12.33
C ASP A 129 -6.60 9.58 -12.36
N THR A 130 -5.42 9.72 -11.77
CA THR A 130 -4.68 11.00 -11.76
C THR A 130 -4.40 11.52 -13.16
N ASP A 131 -4.07 10.65 -14.11
CA ASP A 131 -3.79 11.00 -15.51
C ASP A 131 -5.00 11.52 -16.29
N SER A 132 -6.20 11.33 -15.77
CA SER A 132 -7.40 11.92 -16.37
C SER A 132 -7.61 13.40 -16.01
N LEU A 133 -6.90 13.89 -15.00
CA LEU A 133 -7.05 15.24 -14.46
C LEU A 133 -5.82 16.12 -14.72
N ILE A 134 -4.64 15.52 -14.77
CA ILE A 134 -3.37 16.22 -14.99
C ILE A 134 -2.42 15.31 -15.76
N ASP A 135 -1.71 15.90 -16.73
CA ASP A 135 -0.64 15.20 -17.43
C ASP A 135 0.58 15.07 -16.51
N LEU A 136 1.13 13.86 -16.41
CA LEU A 136 2.16 13.53 -15.43
C LEU A 136 3.22 12.62 -16.05
N ASP A 137 4.41 13.19 -16.24
CA ASP A 137 5.54 12.43 -16.73
C ASP A 137 5.89 11.24 -15.83
N GLY A 138 6.23 10.13 -16.46
CA GLY A 138 6.61 8.91 -15.76
C GLY A 138 5.49 8.16 -15.04
N PHE A 139 4.24 8.58 -15.20
CA PHE A 139 3.05 7.89 -14.67
C PHE A 139 2.70 6.64 -15.49
N SER A 140 2.27 5.59 -14.81
CA SER A 140 1.69 4.40 -15.45
C SER A 140 0.68 3.70 -14.53
N LYS A 141 -0.20 2.90 -15.15
CA LYS A 141 -1.16 2.05 -14.43
C LYS A 141 -0.67 0.61 -14.46
N LYS A 142 -0.71 -0.06 -13.33
CA LYS A 142 -0.39 -1.50 -13.22
C LYS A 142 -1.52 -2.20 -12.51
N ARG A 143 -2.08 -3.20 -13.17
CA ARG A 143 -3.14 -4.02 -12.59
C ARG A 143 -2.57 -4.97 -11.55
N GLY A 144 -3.37 -5.25 -10.53
CA GLY A 144 -3.11 -6.30 -9.57
C GLY A 144 -4.38 -6.95 -9.11
N GLN A 145 -4.32 -8.27 -8.94
CA GLN A 145 -5.43 -9.07 -8.44
C GLN A 145 -5.00 -9.83 -7.19
N VAL A 146 -5.87 -9.88 -6.22
CA VAL A 146 -5.76 -10.76 -5.05
C VAL A 146 -6.80 -11.86 -5.14
N SER A 147 -6.48 -13.01 -4.57
CA SER A 147 -7.36 -14.16 -4.45
C SER A 147 -7.83 -14.30 -3.01
N HIS A 148 -9.10 -14.57 -2.85
CA HIS A 148 -9.70 -14.91 -1.57
C HIS A 148 -9.80 -16.43 -1.49
N ILE A 149 -9.17 -17.02 -0.50
CA ILE A 149 -9.17 -18.47 -0.26
C ILE A 149 -9.87 -18.79 1.05
N GLU A 150 -10.54 -19.94 1.10
CA GLU A 150 -11.12 -20.44 2.34
C GLU A 150 -10.04 -20.80 3.35
N SER A 151 -10.37 -20.61 4.61
CA SER A 151 -9.56 -21.09 5.71
C SER A 151 -9.71 -22.60 5.85
N ASN A 152 -8.66 -23.25 6.33
CA ASN A 152 -8.66 -24.66 6.71
C ASN A 152 -8.01 -24.83 8.10
N GLU A 153 -7.95 -26.03 8.61
CA GLU A 153 -7.41 -26.32 9.95
C GLU A 153 -5.99 -25.77 10.18
N ILE A 154 -5.15 -25.78 9.16
CA ILE A 154 -3.78 -25.24 9.24
C ILE A 154 -3.79 -23.72 9.13
N LEU A 155 -4.47 -23.17 8.12
CA LEU A 155 -4.50 -21.73 7.86
C LEU A 155 -5.21 -20.94 8.97
N ASN A 156 -6.15 -21.57 9.68
CA ASN A 156 -6.80 -20.99 10.85
C ASN A 156 -5.83 -20.54 11.95
N ASN A 157 -4.64 -21.13 12.00
CA ASN A 157 -3.64 -20.85 13.02
C ASN A 157 -2.74 -19.64 12.68
N ILE A 158 -2.89 -19.04 11.49
CA ILE A 158 -2.06 -17.90 11.06
C ILE A 158 -2.33 -16.68 11.91
N LYS A 159 -1.28 -16.20 12.60
CA LYS A 159 -1.34 -15.11 13.56
C LYS A 159 -0.96 -13.75 12.99
N LEU A 160 -0.19 -13.72 11.90
CA LEU A 160 0.34 -12.50 11.29
C LEU A 160 0.54 -12.69 9.78
N PRO A 161 0.64 -11.61 8.99
CA PRO A 161 0.92 -11.72 7.56
C PRO A 161 2.26 -12.39 7.29
N ILE A 162 2.27 -13.32 6.33
CA ILE A 162 3.46 -14.03 5.88
C ILE A 162 3.77 -13.60 4.46
N CYS A 163 4.95 -13.03 4.24
CA CYS A 163 5.43 -12.54 2.96
C CYS A 163 6.55 -13.44 2.43
N ALA A 164 6.43 -13.84 1.17
CA ALA A 164 7.42 -14.57 0.40
C ALA A 164 7.46 -14.01 -1.04
N LYS A 165 7.32 -14.83 -2.06
CA LYS A 165 7.13 -14.40 -3.45
C LYS A 165 5.79 -13.66 -3.66
N GLY A 166 4.81 -13.97 -2.81
CA GLY A 166 3.56 -13.27 -2.60
C GLY A 166 3.34 -13.06 -1.10
N TYR A 167 2.09 -12.91 -0.69
CA TYR A 167 1.74 -12.84 0.73
C TYR A 167 0.47 -13.63 1.04
N LEU A 168 0.35 -14.02 2.30
CA LEU A 168 -0.84 -14.61 2.89
C LEU A 168 -1.21 -13.79 4.13
N SER A 169 -2.45 -13.29 4.19
CA SER A 169 -2.95 -12.55 5.36
C SER A 169 -3.49 -13.51 6.44
N PRO A 170 -3.54 -13.08 7.71
CA PRO A 170 -4.49 -13.67 8.65
C PRO A 170 -5.91 -13.62 8.11
N LYS A 171 -6.78 -14.48 8.61
CA LYS A 171 -8.18 -14.51 8.15
C LYS A 171 -8.98 -13.30 8.61
N LYS A 172 -9.96 -12.91 7.80
CA LYS A 172 -11.07 -12.05 8.17
C LYS A 172 -12.38 -12.81 7.90
N GLY A 173 -13.12 -13.12 8.94
CA GLY A 173 -14.16 -14.14 8.84
C GLY A 173 -13.52 -15.50 8.51
N ASP A 174 -13.99 -16.16 7.46
CA ASP A 174 -13.46 -17.45 7.02
C ASP A 174 -12.53 -17.35 5.78
N VAL A 175 -12.05 -16.15 5.48
CA VAL A 175 -11.29 -15.89 4.24
C VAL A 175 -9.90 -15.35 4.54
N HIS A 176 -8.89 -15.90 3.86
CA HIS A 176 -7.55 -15.33 3.75
C HIS A 176 -7.39 -14.62 2.41
N ILE A 177 -6.53 -13.61 2.38
CA ILE A 177 -6.14 -12.92 1.15
C ILE A 177 -4.75 -13.38 0.73
N VAL A 178 -4.66 -13.86 -0.51
CA VAL A 178 -3.41 -14.26 -1.15
C VAL A 178 -3.13 -13.34 -2.31
N GLY A 179 -1.93 -12.91 -2.46
CA GLY A 179 -1.57 -12.04 -3.59
C GLY A 179 -0.14 -11.56 -3.60
N SER A 180 0.07 -10.69 -4.50
CA SER A 180 -0.81 -10.23 -5.56
C SER A 180 -0.19 -10.48 -6.93
N SER A 181 -1.03 -10.46 -7.97
CA SER A 181 -0.54 -10.38 -9.34
C SER A 181 0.01 -8.98 -9.65
N TYR A 182 0.75 -8.88 -10.73
CA TYR A 182 1.26 -7.63 -11.28
C TYR A 182 1.25 -7.77 -12.81
N SER A 183 0.32 -7.08 -13.48
CA SER A 183 0.10 -7.26 -14.91
C SER A 183 -0.22 -5.93 -15.61
N ASN A 184 -0.21 -5.98 -16.93
CA ASN A 184 -0.58 -4.86 -17.81
C ASN A 184 -1.99 -4.99 -18.38
N LEU A 185 -2.82 -5.90 -17.87
CA LEU A 185 -4.21 -6.01 -18.31
C LEU A 185 -4.96 -4.71 -18.02
N GLU A 186 -5.75 -4.24 -18.96
CA GLU A 186 -6.44 -2.94 -18.94
C GLU A 186 -7.88 -3.02 -18.41
N HIS A 187 -8.28 -4.14 -17.83
CA HIS A 187 -9.63 -4.35 -17.30
C HIS A 187 -9.61 -4.87 -15.86
N LEU A 188 -10.70 -4.66 -15.13
CA LEU A 188 -10.86 -5.11 -13.75
C LEU A 188 -11.65 -6.43 -13.61
N LYS A 189 -12.01 -7.10 -14.70
CA LYS A 189 -12.59 -8.44 -14.61
C LYS A 189 -11.57 -9.39 -13.98
N LEU A 190 -12.04 -10.27 -13.10
CA LEU A 190 -11.17 -11.28 -12.50
C LEU A 190 -10.60 -12.19 -13.60
N ASN A 191 -9.34 -12.55 -13.43
CA ASN A 191 -8.58 -13.37 -14.37
C ASN A 191 -8.15 -14.66 -13.67
N GLU A 192 -8.48 -15.80 -14.26
CA GLU A 192 -8.19 -17.11 -13.70
C GLU A 192 -6.70 -17.42 -13.63
N GLU A 193 -5.94 -17.03 -14.65
CA GLU A 193 -4.49 -17.21 -14.67
C GLU A 193 -3.81 -16.46 -13.50
N GLU A 194 -4.31 -15.28 -13.16
CA GLU A 194 -3.79 -14.54 -12.00
C GLU A 194 -4.18 -15.19 -10.67
N HIS A 195 -5.33 -15.85 -10.58
CA HIS A 195 -5.69 -16.67 -9.44
C HIS A 195 -4.73 -17.86 -9.31
N LEU A 196 -4.48 -18.58 -10.38
CA LEU A 196 -3.52 -19.70 -10.41
C LEU A 196 -2.12 -19.23 -10.02
N ASN A 197 -1.66 -18.10 -10.53
CA ASN A 197 -0.36 -17.52 -10.16
C ASN A 197 -0.28 -17.18 -8.67
N ASN A 198 -1.34 -16.64 -8.09
CA ASN A 198 -1.40 -16.35 -6.66
C ASN A 198 -1.34 -17.64 -5.83
N LEU A 199 -2.04 -18.71 -6.24
CA LEU A 199 -1.96 -20.02 -5.60
C LEU A 199 -0.58 -20.66 -5.72
N GLU A 200 0.10 -20.52 -6.87
CA GLU A 200 1.49 -20.99 -7.02
C GLU A 200 2.43 -20.29 -6.03
N LYS A 201 2.28 -18.98 -5.83
CA LYS A 201 3.05 -18.24 -4.82
C LYS A 201 2.73 -18.73 -3.40
N LEU A 202 1.48 -19.09 -3.13
CA LEU A 202 1.05 -19.62 -1.85
C LEU A 202 1.73 -20.93 -1.49
N LYS A 203 2.10 -21.79 -2.46
CA LYS A 203 2.76 -23.08 -2.23
C LYS A 203 4.09 -22.99 -1.46
N ILE A 204 4.71 -21.82 -1.42
CA ILE A 204 5.88 -21.55 -0.58
C ILE A 204 5.49 -21.57 0.91
N ILE A 205 4.28 -21.12 1.23
CA ILE A 205 3.79 -21.00 2.61
C ILE A 205 3.05 -22.26 3.04
N THR A 206 2.25 -22.84 2.16
CA THR A 206 1.50 -24.06 2.46
C THR A 206 1.33 -24.93 1.21
N LYS A 207 1.44 -26.26 1.40
CA LYS A 207 1.14 -27.25 0.36
C LYS A 207 -0.29 -27.78 0.43
N GLN A 208 -1.08 -27.31 1.39
CA GLN A 208 -2.46 -27.74 1.53
C GLN A 208 -3.29 -27.30 0.33
N PRO A 209 -4.18 -28.17 -0.16
CA PRO A 209 -5.13 -27.79 -1.20
C PRO A 209 -5.98 -26.60 -0.73
N THR A 210 -6.07 -25.60 -1.57
CA THR A 210 -6.90 -24.41 -1.33
C THR A 210 -7.66 -24.07 -2.58
N SER A 211 -8.91 -23.67 -2.42
CA SER A 211 -9.76 -23.17 -3.51
C SER A 211 -9.89 -21.66 -3.44
N VAL A 212 -10.03 -21.03 -4.60
CA VAL A 212 -10.31 -19.61 -4.71
C VAL A 212 -11.83 -19.41 -4.76
N ASN A 213 -12.38 -18.69 -3.80
CA ASN A 213 -13.82 -18.42 -3.75
C ASN A 213 -14.19 -17.14 -4.48
N SER A 214 -13.29 -16.17 -4.46
CA SER A 214 -13.50 -14.87 -5.08
C SER A 214 -12.15 -14.12 -5.19
N GLY A 215 -12.20 -12.86 -5.54
CA GLY A 215 -11.03 -12.00 -5.60
C GLY A 215 -11.38 -10.54 -5.79
N LYS A 216 -10.37 -9.72 -5.81
CA LYS A 216 -10.48 -8.31 -6.18
C LYS A 216 -9.34 -7.91 -7.10
N ALA A 217 -9.67 -7.13 -8.12
CA ALA A 217 -8.68 -6.50 -8.99
C ALA A 217 -8.75 -4.98 -8.86
N GLY A 218 -7.62 -4.33 -9.08
CA GLY A 218 -7.51 -2.88 -9.05
C GLY A 218 -6.30 -2.40 -9.85
N PHE A 219 -6.32 -1.13 -10.23
CA PHE A 219 -5.17 -0.48 -10.82
C PHE A 219 -4.36 0.25 -9.74
N ARG A 220 -3.05 0.13 -9.84
CA ARG A 220 -2.08 0.89 -9.05
C ARG A 220 -1.51 1.99 -9.92
N ALA A 221 -1.52 3.22 -9.43
CA ALA A 221 -0.69 4.28 -9.98
C ALA A 221 0.77 4.01 -9.61
N VAL A 222 1.65 4.01 -10.59
CA VAL A 222 3.07 3.70 -10.43
C VAL A 222 3.89 4.70 -11.23
N ALA A 223 4.91 5.27 -10.61
CA ALA A 223 5.90 6.06 -11.31
C ALA A 223 7.01 5.15 -11.90
N LYS A 224 7.69 5.60 -12.95
CA LYS A 224 8.75 4.83 -13.65
C LYS A 224 9.91 4.40 -12.75
N ASP A 225 10.17 5.14 -11.67
CA ASP A 225 11.19 4.84 -10.64
C ASP A 225 10.64 4.10 -9.43
N HIS A 226 9.35 3.76 -9.43
CA HIS A 226 8.63 3.11 -8.33
C HIS A 226 8.60 3.89 -7.00
N MET A 227 8.91 5.19 -7.02
CA MET A 227 8.76 6.09 -5.87
C MET A 227 7.41 6.83 -5.97
N PRO A 228 6.76 7.16 -4.85
CA PRO A 228 5.56 8.00 -4.87
C PRO A 228 5.81 9.36 -5.55
N ILE A 229 4.75 9.97 -6.05
CA ILE A 229 4.76 11.36 -6.52
C ILE A 229 4.05 12.20 -5.48
N VAL A 230 4.82 13.07 -4.80
CA VAL A 230 4.35 13.89 -3.67
C VAL A 230 4.94 15.29 -3.80
N GLY A 231 4.09 16.30 -3.78
CA GLY A 231 4.51 17.69 -3.91
C GLY A 231 3.55 18.51 -4.73
N GLN A 232 4.01 19.65 -5.23
CA GLN A 232 3.20 20.59 -5.99
C GLN A 232 3.70 20.72 -7.44
N ILE A 233 2.76 20.77 -8.38
CA ILE A 233 3.00 21.09 -9.78
C ILE A 233 1.83 21.95 -10.30
N ASN A 234 2.14 23.05 -11.00
CA ASN A 234 1.14 23.92 -11.61
C ASN A 234 -0.01 24.34 -10.65
N GLY A 235 0.29 24.62 -9.38
CA GLY A 235 -0.70 25.00 -8.39
C GLY A 235 -1.53 23.88 -7.77
N VAL A 236 -1.30 22.62 -8.16
CA VAL A 236 -1.97 21.42 -7.64
C VAL A 236 -1.01 20.61 -6.77
N PHE A 237 -1.47 20.18 -5.60
CA PHE A 237 -0.76 19.21 -4.79
C PHE A 237 -1.08 17.78 -5.25
N LEU A 238 -0.07 16.93 -5.30
CA LEU A 238 -0.17 15.53 -5.70
C LEU A 238 0.25 14.62 -4.57
N ASN A 239 -0.56 13.60 -4.30
CA ASN A 239 -0.22 12.50 -3.41
C ASN A 239 -0.66 11.19 -4.08
N THR A 240 0.19 10.66 -4.97
CA THR A 240 -0.15 9.56 -5.87
C THR A 240 1.04 8.64 -6.15
N CYS A 241 0.88 7.67 -7.01
CA CYS A 241 1.91 6.72 -7.45
C CYS A 241 2.54 5.87 -6.33
N HIS A 242 1.81 5.59 -5.27
CA HIS A 242 2.29 4.74 -4.16
C HIS A 242 2.49 3.27 -4.55
N GLY A 243 1.99 2.83 -5.70
CA GLY A 243 2.11 1.46 -6.17
C GLY A 243 1.51 0.45 -5.18
N SER A 244 2.30 -0.56 -4.83
CA SER A 244 1.92 -1.59 -3.84
C SER A 244 2.25 -1.22 -2.39
N ARG A 245 2.78 -0.03 -2.14
CA ARG A 245 3.26 0.41 -0.81
C ARG A 245 2.43 1.54 -0.20
N ALA A 246 1.23 1.79 -0.70
CA ALA A 246 0.37 2.89 -0.26
C ALA A 246 0.18 2.92 1.26
N SER A 247 -0.09 1.79 1.90
CA SER A 247 -0.25 1.70 3.36
C SER A 247 0.98 2.14 4.16
N VAL A 248 2.16 2.12 3.56
CA VAL A 248 3.41 2.53 4.23
C VAL A 248 3.75 3.98 3.90
N SER A 249 3.60 4.40 2.64
CA SER A 249 4.05 5.72 2.18
C SER A 249 2.99 6.81 2.27
N ALA A 250 1.68 6.49 2.16
CA ALA A 250 0.63 7.50 2.17
C ALA A 250 0.58 8.35 3.46
N PRO A 251 0.77 7.80 4.69
CA PRO A 251 0.74 8.61 5.89
C PRO A 251 1.81 9.72 5.91
N ILE A 252 3.07 9.39 5.64
CA ILE A 252 4.14 10.39 5.62
C ILE A 252 3.99 11.36 4.44
N SER A 253 3.49 10.88 3.31
CA SER A 253 3.23 11.74 2.14
C SER A 253 2.12 12.76 2.41
N ALA A 254 1.10 12.39 3.17
CA ALA A 254 0.05 13.32 3.61
C ALA A 254 0.61 14.40 4.51
N GLU A 255 1.52 14.07 5.43
CA GLU A 255 2.22 15.03 6.29
C GLU A 255 3.08 16.00 5.47
N ILE A 256 3.77 15.51 4.44
CA ILE A 256 4.53 16.38 3.52
C ILE A 256 3.59 17.39 2.85
N ILE A 257 2.47 16.93 2.28
CA ILE A 257 1.50 17.83 1.63
C ILE A 257 0.92 18.85 2.61
N ALA A 258 0.53 18.41 3.81
CA ALA A 258 0.03 19.30 4.85
C ALA A 258 1.08 20.37 5.22
N SER A 259 2.34 19.98 5.40
CA SER A 259 3.42 20.91 5.70
C SER A 259 3.65 21.93 4.58
N LEU A 260 3.58 21.51 3.31
CA LEU A 260 3.71 22.40 2.15
C LEU A 260 2.56 23.42 2.08
N ILE A 261 1.32 22.98 2.34
CA ILE A 261 0.14 23.86 2.35
C ILE A 261 0.22 24.87 3.51
N MET A 262 0.66 24.43 4.68
CA MET A 262 0.75 25.25 5.89
C MET A 262 2.02 26.13 5.95
N GLY A 263 2.96 25.97 5.02
CA GLY A 263 4.23 26.68 5.04
C GLY A 263 5.15 26.25 6.21
N THR A 264 4.98 25.04 6.72
CA THR A 264 5.82 24.49 7.79
C THR A 264 6.90 23.54 7.24
N ALA A 265 7.88 23.21 8.05
CA ALA A 265 8.94 22.29 7.64
C ALA A 265 8.41 20.87 7.42
N PRO A 266 8.58 20.27 6.23
CA PRO A 266 8.21 18.88 5.99
C PRO A 266 9.04 17.89 6.84
N PRO A 267 8.52 16.67 7.08
CA PRO A 267 9.18 15.66 7.92
C PRO A 267 10.36 14.93 7.25
N LEU A 268 10.76 15.33 6.06
CA LEU A 268 11.86 14.76 5.28
C LEU A 268 12.86 15.83 4.88
N GLU A 269 14.11 15.42 4.63
CA GLU A 269 15.16 16.31 4.14
C GLU A 269 14.92 16.71 2.67
N GLU A 270 15.55 17.79 2.23
CA GLU A 270 15.39 18.33 0.87
C GLU A 270 15.72 17.30 -0.22
N ARG A 271 16.74 16.47 -0.02
CA ARG A 271 17.12 15.40 -0.95
C ARG A 271 15.99 14.39 -1.16
N GLU A 272 15.32 14.00 -0.08
CA GLU A 272 14.21 13.04 -0.11
C GLU A 272 12.97 13.67 -0.73
N LEU A 273 12.68 14.93 -0.42
CA LEU A 273 11.60 15.69 -1.03
C LEU A 273 11.79 15.83 -2.54
N LYS A 274 13.01 16.12 -3.01
CA LYS A 274 13.36 16.14 -4.44
C LYS A 274 13.12 14.79 -5.11
N ALA A 275 13.44 13.69 -4.42
CA ALA A 275 13.21 12.33 -4.92
C ALA A 275 11.72 11.95 -5.02
N LEU A 276 10.84 12.66 -4.33
CA LEU A 276 9.38 12.47 -4.38
C LEU A 276 8.68 13.49 -5.29
N SER A 277 9.36 14.57 -5.65
CA SER A 277 8.79 15.69 -6.41
C SER A 277 8.16 15.24 -7.73
N PRO A 278 6.98 15.78 -8.11
CA PRO A 278 6.41 15.57 -9.44
C PRO A 278 7.32 16.07 -10.57
N LEU A 279 8.20 17.05 -10.30
CA LEU A 279 9.12 17.65 -11.28
C LEU A 279 10.40 16.83 -11.50
N ARG A 280 10.61 15.71 -10.80
CA ARG A 280 11.85 14.92 -10.90
C ARG A 280 12.05 14.18 -12.24
N PHE A 281 11.06 14.20 -13.09
CA PHE A 281 11.09 13.57 -14.42
C PHE A 281 11.23 14.59 -15.56
N ASN A 282 11.20 15.90 -15.23
CA ASN A 282 11.38 17.00 -16.16
C ASN A 282 12.85 17.29 -16.43
#